data_32d17834ea1b8f7b538d6a7681110bdd
#
_entry.id   32d17834ea1b8f7b538d6a7681110bdd
#
_cell.length_a   1.000
_cell.length_b   1.000
_cell.length_c   1.000
_cell.angle_alpha   90.00
_cell.angle_beta   90.00
_cell.angle_gamma   90.00
#
_symmetry.space_group_name_H-M   'P 1'
#
loop_
_entity.id
_entity.type
_entity.pdbx_description
1 polymer ?
#
loop_
_entity_poly.entity_id
_entity_poly.type
_entity_poly.pdbx_seq_one_letter_code
_entity_poly.pdbx_strand_id
1 'polypeptide(L)'
;EMLIQYCDILQYLMFWKSKLSSFESKKDNTMINKWIYTTLSEQQIELQNKLAEELSISPILARLLIQREICTFNDARSFFRPDLADLHDPFLMADMDKAVDRLTKAMQYNEKILIYGDYDVDGTTSVSLVYKFLQKFYNNIDFYIPDRYNEGYGISVQGIDFAAQNDFKLIVALDCGIKAVEKVKYASSLGVDFIICDHHTPDAVLPPAIAVLDPKRDDCNYPYKQDRKSTRLNSSHDQIS
;
A
#
# COMPACT_ATOMS: atom_id res chain seq x y z
N GLU A 1 31.97 -6.31 0.70
CA GLU A 1 30.71 -5.58 0.47
C GLU A 1 29.89 -5.40 1.76
N MET A 2 29.83 -6.35 2.70
CA MET A 2 29.13 -6.22 3.98
C MET A 2 29.68 -5.16 4.95
N LEU A 3 30.95 -4.79 4.83
CA LEU A 3 31.59 -3.77 5.69
C LEU A 3 31.25 -2.32 5.30
N ILE A 4 30.86 -2.08 4.06
CA ILE A 4 30.48 -0.75 3.55
C ILE A 4 29.09 -0.35 4.04
N GLN A 5 28.14 -1.28 4.10
CA GLN A 5 26.81 -1.03 4.66
C GLN A 5 26.79 -0.72 6.16
N TYR A 6 27.77 -1.23 6.93
CA TYR A 6 27.91 -0.92 8.35
C TYR A 6 28.43 0.50 8.61
N CYS A 7 29.25 1.05 7.72
CA CYS A 7 29.73 2.43 7.83
C CYS A 7 28.65 3.47 7.63
N ASP A 8 27.73 3.24 6.69
CA ASP A 8 26.64 4.18 6.41
C ASP A 8 25.63 4.25 7.55
N ILE A 9 25.32 3.13 8.21
CA ILE A 9 24.43 3.09 9.37
C ILE A 9 25.07 3.81 10.57
N LEU A 10 26.38 3.65 10.79
CA LEU A 10 27.11 4.34 11.87
C LEU A 10 27.22 5.85 11.61
N GLN A 11 27.42 6.29 10.38
CA GLN A 11 27.39 7.70 10.00
C GLN A 11 25.99 8.31 10.21
N TYR A 12 24.93 7.58 9.87
CA TYR A 12 23.55 8.02 10.12
C TYR A 12 23.24 8.15 11.60
N LEU A 13 23.71 7.22 12.43
CA LEU A 13 23.55 7.26 13.88
C LEU A 13 24.38 8.39 14.53
N MET A 14 25.58 8.67 14.03
CA MET A 14 26.41 9.80 14.50
C MET A 14 25.82 11.16 14.09
N PHE A 15 25.27 11.28 12.90
CA PHE A 15 24.57 12.48 12.46
C PHE A 15 23.32 12.78 13.31
N TRP A 16 22.59 11.75 13.71
CA TRP A 16 21.45 11.89 14.64
C TRP A 16 21.89 12.26 16.06
N LYS A 17 23.01 11.71 16.52
CA LYS A 17 23.56 12.03 17.86
C LYS A 17 24.02 13.48 17.97
N SER A 18 24.57 14.07 16.91
CA SER A 18 24.96 15.49 16.88
C SER A 18 23.77 16.45 16.83
N LYS A 19 22.64 16.04 16.22
CA LYS A 19 21.39 16.82 16.24
C LYS A 19 20.66 16.76 17.59
N LEU A 20 20.81 15.68 18.35
CA LEU A 20 20.20 15.56 19.67
C LEU A 20 20.90 16.44 20.74
N SER A 21 22.18 16.78 20.56
CA SER A 21 22.90 17.65 21.48
C SER A 21 22.61 19.16 21.33
N SER A 22 21.94 19.57 20.23
CA SER A 22 21.57 20.97 19.99
C SER A 22 20.16 21.33 20.44
N PHE A 23 19.44 20.42 21.12
CA PHE A 23 18.07 20.61 21.60
C PHE A 23 17.97 20.94 23.10
N GLU A 24 19.04 21.43 23.72
CA GLU A 24 18.93 21.97 25.07
C GLU A 24 18.58 23.45 25.06
N SER A 25 17.48 23.74 25.77
CA SER A 25 16.92 25.04 26.19
C SER A 25 16.02 25.83 25.24
N LYS A 26 14.75 25.46 25.23
CA LYS A 26 13.66 26.44 25.38
C LYS A 26 12.56 25.82 26.22
N LYS A 27 12.36 26.34 27.43
CA LYS A 27 11.17 26.07 28.24
C LYS A 27 9.98 26.73 27.57
N ASP A 28 9.21 25.96 26.83
CA ASP A 28 7.85 26.27 26.46
C ASP A 28 7.02 25.01 26.70
N ASN A 29 5.75 25.20 27.06
CA ASN A 29 4.75 24.16 27.38
C ASN A 29 4.51 23.20 26.19
N THR A 30 5.54 22.48 25.76
CA THR A 30 5.48 21.48 24.71
C THR A 30 5.12 20.14 25.31
N MET A 31 4.15 19.45 24.72
CA MET A 31 3.85 18.06 25.03
C MET A 31 5.16 17.28 25.06
N ILE A 32 5.53 16.78 26.24
CA ILE A 32 6.69 15.90 26.39
C ILE A 32 6.32 14.56 25.79
N ASN A 33 6.78 14.31 24.56
CA ASN A 33 6.62 12.99 23.94
C ASN A 33 7.38 11.96 24.80
N LYS A 34 6.64 11.07 25.45
CA LYS A 34 7.20 9.98 26.24
C LYS A 34 7.34 8.75 25.36
N TRP A 35 8.55 8.24 25.24
CA TRP A 35 8.79 6.93 24.65
C TRP A 35 8.12 5.85 25.50
N ILE A 36 7.16 5.15 24.93
CA ILE A 36 6.53 4.00 25.58
C ILE A 36 7.16 2.74 24.99
N TYR A 37 7.84 1.99 25.82
CA TYR A 37 8.42 0.71 25.45
C TYR A 37 7.39 -0.40 25.73
N THR A 38 6.94 -1.09 24.68
CA THR A 38 6.00 -2.21 24.83
C THR A 38 6.70 -3.34 25.58
N THR A 39 6.22 -3.65 26.79
CA THR A 39 6.69 -4.80 27.56
C THR A 39 6.08 -6.09 27.03
N LEU A 40 6.88 -7.14 26.94
CA LEU A 40 6.39 -8.48 26.63
C LEU A 40 5.89 -9.17 27.90
N SER A 41 4.87 -10.00 27.79
CA SER A 41 4.46 -10.91 28.84
C SER A 41 5.52 -12.02 29.04
N GLU A 42 5.47 -12.75 30.16
CA GLU A 42 6.37 -13.87 30.41
C GLU A 42 6.31 -14.93 29.30
N GLN A 43 5.10 -15.24 28.82
CA GLN A 43 4.90 -16.18 27.68
C GLN A 43 5.54 -15.67 26.41
N GLN A 44 5.43 -14.37 26.13
CA GLN A 44 6.06 -13.76 24.95
C GLN A 44 7.60 -13.72 25.06
N ILE A 45 8.15 -13.60 26.27
CA ILE A 45 9.60 -13.68 26.49
C ILE A 45 10.10 -15.10 26.24
N GLU A 46 9.36 -16.11 26.67
CA GLU A 46 9.68 -17.51 26.39
C GLU A 46 9.67 -17.80 24.89
N LEU A 47 8.61 -17.38 24.20
CA LEU A 47 8.51 -17.46 22.73
C LEU A 47 9.65 -16.73 22.02
N GLN A 48 10.03 -15.53 22.51
CA GLN A 48 11.14 -14.76 21.97
C GLN A 48 12.46 -15.55 22.06
N ASN A 49 12.75 -16.14 23.22
CA ASN A 49 13.99 -16.90 23.40
C ASN A 49 14.04 -18.14 22.51
N LYS A 50 12.92 -18.88 22.43
CA LYS A 50 12.78 -20.03 21.55
C LYS A 50 12.97 -19.62 20.08
N LEU A 51 12.30 -18.59 19.62
CA LEU A 51 12.37 -18.14 18.23
C LEU A 51 13.78 -17.61 17.89
N ALA A 52 14.45 -16.92 18.83
CA ALA A 52 15.83 -16.46 18.67
C ALA A 52 16.79 -17.64 18.46
N GLU A 53 16.61 -18.71 19.20
CA GLU A 53 17.40 -19.95 19.10
C GLU A 53 17.14 -20.70 17.79
N GLU A 54 15.86 -20.94 17.45
CA GLU A 54 15.44 -21.64 16.23
C GLU A 54 15.90 -20.93 14.96
N LEU A 55 15.85 -19.58 14.92
CA LEU A 55 16.25 -18.78 13.77
C LEU A 55 17.73 -18.39 13.80
N SER A 56 18.44 -18.66 14.88
CA SER A 56 19.82 -18.20 15.10
C SER A 56 19.98 -16.69 14.96
N ILE A 57 19.03 -15.90 15.50
CA ILE A 57 19.00 -14.45 15.46
C ILE A 57 19.11 -13.84 16.87
N SER A 58 19.42 -12.54 16.93
CA SER A 58 19.48 -11.85 18.22
C SER A 58 18.10 -11.80 18.90
N PRO A 59 18.01 -11.84 20.25
CA PRO A 59 16.75 -11.70 20.98
C PRO A 59 15.97 -10.43 20.65
N ILE A 60 16.67 -9.35 20.27
CA ILE A 60 16.03 -8.09 19.86
C ILE A 60 15.23 -8.28 18.57
N LEU A 61 15.80 -8.96 17.59
CA LEU A 61 15.09 -9.26 16.33
C LEU A 61 13.91 -10.22 16.57
N ALA A 62 14.09 -11.27 17.37
CA ALA A 62 13.01 -12.17 17.75
C ALA A 62 11.87 -11.42 18.47
N ARG A 63 12.21 -10.45 19.36
CA ARG A 63 11.21 -9.58 19.98
C ARG A 63 10.38 -8.79 18.96
N LEU A 64 11.03 -8.22 17.95
CA LEU A 64 10.34 -7.46 16.91
C LEU A 64 9.40 -8.37 16.08
N LEU A 65 9.75 -9.64 15.88
CA LEU A 65 8.88 -10.64 15.25
C LEU A 65 7.67 -10.95 16.13
N ILE A 66 7.89 -11.24 17.41
CA ILE A 66 6.80 -11.51 18.36
C ILE A 66 5.82 -10.33 18.46
N GLN A 67 6.31 -9.10 18.45
CA GLN A 67 5.46 -7.90 18.43
C GLN A 67 4.63 -7.75 17.14
N ARG A 68 4.97 -8.50 16.10
CA ARG A 68 4.24 -8.60 14.82
C ARG A 68 3.43 -9.87 14.69
N GLU A 69 3.26 -10.59 15.81
CA GLU A 69 2.54 -11.88 15.86
C GLU A 69 3.21 -12.99 15.06
N ILE A 70 4.48 -12.83 14.68
CA ILE A 70 5.30 -13.85 14.02
C ILE A 70 5.96 -14.65 15.13
N CYS A 71 5.31 -15.77 15.51
CA CYS A 71 5.66 -16.52 16.72
C CYS A 71 6.29 -17.88 16.47
N THR A 72 6.28 -18.37 15.22
CA THR A 72 6.83 -19.68 14.87
C THR A 72 7.91 -19.56 13.80
N PHE A 73 8.75 -20.61 13.71
CA PHE A 73 9.74 -20.74 12.64
C PHE A 73 9.11 -20.63 11.23
N ASN A 74 7.95 -21.29 11.05
CA ASN A 74 7.28 -21.27 9.75
C ASN A 74 6.74 -19.88 9.40
N ASP A 75 6.14 -19.17 10.35
CA ASP A 75 5.68 -17.81 10.14
C ASP A 75 6.86 -16.88 9.78
N ALA A 76 7.97 -17.01 10.49
CA ALA A 76 9.19 -16.24 10.21
C ALA A 76 9.76 -16.61 8.81
N ARG A 77 9.75 -17.91 8.45
CA ARG A 77 10.19 -18.33 7.11
C ARG A 77 9.32 -17.70 6.02
N SER A 78 8.01 -17.77 6.12
CA SER A 78 7.08 -17.14 5.16
C SER A 78 7.25 -15.62 5.11
N PHE A 79 7.53 -14.99 6.27
CA PHE A 79 7.79 -13.55 6.33
C PHE A 79 9.08 -13.13 5.61
N PHE A 80 10.18 -13.87 5.81
CA PHE A 80 11.49 -13.55 5.22
C PHE A 80 11.73 -14.15 3.83
N ARG A 81 10.95 -15.14 3.45
CA ARG A 81 11.06 -15.84 2.16
C ARG A 81 9.67 -16.10 1.59
N PRO A 82 8.95 -15.01 1.22
CA PRO A 82 7.63 -15.14 0.64
C PRO A 82 7.72 -15.90 -0.70
N ASP A 83 6.73 -16.77 -0.94
CA ASP A 83 6.57 -17.50 -2.18
C ASP A 83 5.27 -17.07 -2.87
N LEU A 84 5.21 -17.18 -4.19
CA LEU A 84 3.97 -16.93 -4.95
C LEU A 84 2.85 -17.88 -4.53
N ALA A 85 3.19 -19.08 -4.02
CA ALA A 85 2.21 -20.02 -3.47
C ALA A 85 1.57 -19.55 -2.15
N ASP A 86 2.17 -18.57 -1.47
CA ASP A 86 1.63 -17.98 -0.23
C ASP A 86 0.56 -16.90 -0.52
N LEU A 87 0.37 -16.52 -1.80
CA LEU A 87 -0.62 -15.54 -2.19
C LEU A 87 -2.04 -16.08 -1.99
N HIS A 88 -2.87 -15.29 -1.34
CA HIS A 88 -4.29 -15.61 -1.21
C HIS A 88 -5.03 -15.46 -2.54
N ASP A 89 -6.12 -16.21 -2.68
CA ASP A 89 -7.01 -16.07 -3.82
C ASP A 89 -7.52 -14.61 -3.90
N PRO A 90 -7.28 -13.89 -5.01
CA PRO A 90 -7.71 -12.51 -5.16
C PRO A 90 -9.22 -12.34 -5.12
N PHE A 91 -10.01 -13.39 -5.45
CA PHE A 91 -11.47 -13.35 -5.39
C PHE A 91 -12.05 -13.39 -3.97
N LEU A 92 -11.22 -13.58 -2.96
CA LEU A 92 -11.60 -13.32 -1.57
C LEU A 92 -11.71 -11.82 -1.24
N MET A 93 -11.19 -10.96 -2.10
CA MET A 93 -11.33 -9.50 -1.98
C MET A 93 -12.76 -9.08 -2.36
N ALA A 94 -13.40 -8.31 -1.49
CA ALA A 94 -14.72 -7.76 -1.78
C ALA A 94 -14.72 -6.99 -3.09
N ASP A 95 -15.75 -7.15 -3.90
CA ASP A 95 -15.96 -6.54 -5.23
C ASP A 95 -14.95 -6.96 -6.32
N MET A 96 -14.09 -7.97 -6.12
CA MET A 96 -13.14 -8.42 -7.14
C MET A 96 -13.87 -8.92 -8.40
N ASP A 97 -14.95 -9.66 -8.23
CA ASP A 97 -15.82 -10.12 -9.29
C ASP A 97 -16.39 -8.96 -10.13
N LYS A 98 -16.91 -7.92 -9.45
CA LYS A 98 -17.43 -6.71 -10.13
C LYS A 98 -16.34 -5.95 -10.87
N ALA A 99 -15.13 -5.87 -10.28
CA ALA A 99 -13.99 -5.21 -10.93
C ALA A 99 -13.60 -5.94 -12.22
N VAL A 100 -13.47 -7.27 -12.16
CA VAL A 100 -13.13 -8.11 -13.31
C VAL A 100 -14.21 -8.02 -14.38
N ASP A 101 -15.49 -8.11 -13.99
CA ASP A 101 -16.62 -7.99 -14.92
C ASP A 101 -16.65 -6.63 -15.63
N ARG A 102 -16.45 -5.52 -14.87
CA ARG A 102 -16.45 -4.17 -15.46
C ARG A 102 -15.28 -3.96 -16.41
N LEU A 103 -14.09 -4.41 -16.01
CA LEU A 103 -12.90 -4.32 -16.84
C LEU A 103 -13.06 -5.16 -18.13
N THR A 104 -13.58 -6.37 -18.01
CA THR A 104 -13.83 -7.27 -19.16
C THR A 104 -14.84 -6.65 -20.11
N LYS A 105 -15.93 -6.06 -19.61
CA LYS A 105 -16.91 -5.33 -20.42
C LYS A 105 -16.27 -4.16 -21.17
N ALA A 106 -15.44 -3.35 -20.48
CA ALA A 106 -14.76 -2.24 -21.13
C ALA A 106 -13.89 -2.72 -22.31
N MET A 107 -13.17 -3.83 -22.14
CA MET A 107 -12.35 -4.41 -23.21
C MET A 107 -13.21 -4.98 -24.35
N GLN A 108 -14.33 -5.65 -24.05
CA GLN A 108 -15.25 -6.22 -25.05
C GLN A 108 -15.92 -5.15 -25.91
N TYR A 109 -16.28 -4.02 -25.31
CA TYR A 109 -16.93 -2.90 -26.01
C TYR A 109 -15.94 -1.87 -26.56
N ASN A 110 -14.64 -2.15 -26.46
CA ASN A 110 -13.56 -1.26 -26.89
C ASN A 110 -13.64 0.13 -26.26
N GLU A 111 -14.04 0.21 -24.98
CA GLU A 111 -14.09 1.46 -24.21
C GLU A 111 -12.69 1.92 -23.84
N LYS A 112 -12.42 3.23 -23.84
CA LYS A 112 -11.15 3.76 -23.33
C LYS A 112 -11.04 3.57 -21.83
N ILE A 113 -9.92 3.01 -21.37
CA ILE A 113 -9.59 2.76 -19.96
C ILE A 113 -8.43 3.65 -19.55
N LEU A 114 -8.60 4.40 -18.47
CA LEU A 114 -7.54 5.21 -17.85
C LEU A 114 -7.02 4.53 -16.60
N ILE A 115 -5.73 4.21 -16.57
CA ILE A 115 -5.04 3.75 -15.35
C ILE A 115 -4.56 4.97 -14.60
N TYR A 116 -5.17 5.22 -13.45
CA TYR A 116 -4.92 6.38 -12.61
C TYR A 116 -4.16 5.95 -11.35
N GLY A 117 -3.15 6.66 -10.94
CA GLY A 117 -2.45 6.41 -9.66
C GLY A 117 -1.91 7.68 -9.08
N ASP A 118 -1.54 7.63 -7.81
CA ASP A 118 -0.90 8.76 -7.15
C ASP A 118 0.54 8.97 -7.67
N TYR A 119 1.11 10.12 -7.36
CA TYR A 119 2.46 10.51 -7.79
C TYR A 119 3.59 9.92 -6.94
N ASP A 120 3.29 9.22 -5.86
CA ASP A 120 4.32 8.58 -5.03
C ASP A 120 4.85 7.26 -5.65
N VAL A 121 5.77 6.59 -4.96
CA VAL A 121 6.41 5.38 -5.48
C VAL A 121 5.41 4.24 -5.65
N ASP A 122 4.48 4.09 -4.72
CA ASP A 122 3.50 3.00 -4.75
C ASP A 122 2.49 3.22 -5.88
N GLY A 123 1.97 4.44 -6.03
CA GLY A 123 1.07 4.83 -7.11
C GLY A 123 1.71 4.70 -8.48
N THR A 124 2.91 5.28 -8.69
CA THR A 124 3.59 5.23 -10.00
C THR A 124 4.01 3.82 -10.40
N THR A 125 4.43 2.99 -9.44
CA THR A 125 4.78 1.58 -9.69
C THR A 125 3.55 0.77 -10.05
N SER A 126 2.43 0.96 -9.33
CA SER A 126 1.15 0.30 -9.59
C SER A 126 0.64 0.62 -10.99
N VAL A 127 0.64 1.91 -11.37
CA VAL A 127 0.25 2.36 -12.72
C VAL A 127 1.11 1.68 -13.77
N SER A 128 2.44 1.71 -13.60
CA SER A 128 3.36 1.10 -14.56
C SER A 128 3.12 -0.40 -14.73
N LEU A 129 2.88 -1.11 -13.63
CA LEU A 129 2.63 -2.56 -13.63
C LEU A 129 1.33 -2.88 -14.36
N VAL A 130 0.21 -2.26 -13.95
CA VAL A 130 -1.11 -2.55 -14.50
C VAL A 130 -1.21 -2.09 -15.95
N TYR A 131 -0.70 -0.91 -16.28
CA TYR A 131 -0.67 -0.40 -17.64
C TYR A 131 0.09 -1.34 -18.59
N LYS A 132 1.33 -1.71 -18.23
CA LYS A 132 2.15 -2.62 -19.05
C LYS A 132 1.55 -4.03 -19.16
N PHE A 133 0.89 -4.49 -18.11
CA PHE A 133 0.22 -5.79 -18.15
C PHE A 133 -0.97 -5.76 -19.11
N LEU A 134 -1.88 -4.81 -18.95
CA LEU A 134 -3.08 -4.70 -19.78
C LEU A 134 -2.75 -4.37 -21.25
N GLN A 135 -1.72 -3.56 -21.49
CA GLN A 135 -1.27 -3.21 -22.83
C GLN A 135 -0.91 -4.43 -23.71
N LYS A 136 -0.59 -5.57 -23.09
CA LYS A 136 -0.34 -6.82 -23.83
C LYS A 136 -1.60 -7.40 -24.49
N PHE A 137 -2.78 -7.04 -24.01
CA PHE A 137 -4.06 -7.60 -24.41
C PHE A 137 -5.03 -6.54 -24.95
N TYR A 138 -4.79 -5.27 -24.60
CA TYR A 138 -5.70 -4.18 -24.88
C TYR A 138 -4.97 -2.88 -25.21
N ASN A 139 -5.31 -2.26 -26.34
CA ASN A 139 -4.60 -1.07 -26.82
C ASN A 139 -5.32 0.24 -26.52
N ASN A 140 -6.63 0.21 -26.23
CA ASN A 140 -7.42 1.41 -25.94
C ASN A 140 -7.31 1.82 -24.47
N ILE A 141 -6.08 2.00 -24.02
CA ILE A 141 -5.70 2.24 -22.63
C ILE A 141 -4.65 3.36 -22.56
N ASP A 142 -4.76 4.21 -21.57
CA ASP A 142 -3.76 5.22 -21.26
C ASP A 142 -3.60 5.35 -19.75
N PHE A 143 -2.69 6.19 -19.29
CA PHE A 143 -2.45 6.39 -17.86
C PHE A 143 -2.46 7.87 -17.49
N TYR A 144 -2.72 8.14 -16.22
CA TYR A 144 -2.69 9.49 -15.64
C TYR A 144 -2.08 9.47 -14.24
N ILE A 145 -1.15 10.39 -14.02
CA ILE A 145 -0.57 10.64 -12.70
C ILE A 145 -0.73 12.13 -12.42
N PRO A 146 -1.40 12.51 -11.32
CA PRO A 146 -1.67 13.91 -11.01
C PRO A 146 -0.38 14.68 -10.69
N ASP A 147 -0.37 15.96 -11.05
CA ASP A 147 0.72 16.84 -10.68
C ASP A 147 0.65 17.19 -9.19
N ARG A 148 1.75 16.90 -8.48
CA ARG A 148 1.84 17.11 -7.03
C ARG A 148 1.50 18.53 -6.57
N TYR A 149 1.90 19.53 -7.35
CA TYR A 149 1.79 20.94 -6.96
C TYR A 149 0.46 21.56 -7.39
N ASN A 150 -0.07 21.16 -8.54
CA ASN A 150 -1.27 21.74 -9.12
C ASN A 150 -2.56 21.00 -8.78
N GLU A 151 -2.48 19.70 -8.52
CA GLU A 151 -3.64 18.81 -8.32
C GLU A 151 -3.70 18.23 -6.90
N GLY A 152 -2.56 18.09 -6.24
CA GLY A 152 -2.46 17.55 -4.90
C GLY A 152 -2.45 16.02 -4.88
N TYR A 153 -2.77 15.45 -3.72
CA TYR A 153 -2.72 14.01 -3.45
C TYR A 153 -4.02 13.31 -3.84
N GLY A 154 -3.89 12.13 -4.42
CA GLY A 154 -5.02 11.25 -4.73
C GLY A 154 -5.78 11.65 -5.99
N ILE A 155 -7.06 11.27 -6.08
CA ILE A 155 -7.89 11.57 -7.25
C ILE A 155 -8.10 13.08 -7.37
N SER A 156 -7.81 13.67 -8.55
CA SER A 156 -8.03 15.08 -8.85
C SER A 156 -9.28 15.29 -9.72
N VAL A 157 -9.88 16.47 -9.63
CA VAL A 157 -10.96 16.89 -10.54
C VAL A 157 -10.41 17.03 -11.96
N GLN A 158 -9.21 17.56 -12.10
CA GLN A 158 -8.52 17.72 -13.39
C GLN A 158 -8.33 16.38 -14.10
N GLY A 159 -7.94 15.32 -13.36
CA GLY A 159 -7.81 13.98 -13.90
C GLY A 159 -9.15 13.36 -14.33
N ILE A 160 -10.24 13.66 -13.62
CA ILE A 160 -11.59 13.25 -14.02
C ILE A 160 -12.03 13.99 -15.29
N ASP A 161 -11.82 15.30 -15.33
CA ASP A 161 -12.14 16.13 -16.50
C ASP A 161 -11.34 15.68 -17.73
N PHE A 162 -10.04 15.39 -17.53
CA PHE A 162 -9.21 14.78 -18.58
C PHE A 162 -9.82 13.48 -19.12
N ALA A 163 -10.25 12.61 -18.22
CA ALA A 163 -10.88 11.33 -18.62
C ALA A 163 -12.16 11.59 -19.44
N ALA A 164 -13.05 12.44 -18.95
CA ALA A 164 -14.32 12.74 -19.63
C ALA A 164 -14.09 13.40 -20.99
N GLN A 165 -13.20 14.39 -21.10
CA GLN A 165 -12.89 15.11 -22.34
C GLN A 165 -12.22 14.26 -23.42
N ASN A 166 -11.54 13.18 -23.00
CA ASN A 166 -10.85 12.25 -23.91
C ASN A 166 -11.61 10.94 -24.12
N ASP A 167 -12.92 10.90 -23.78
CA ASP A 167 -13.81 9.76 -23.97
C ASP A 167 -13.45 8.49 -23.20
N PHE A 168 -12.70 8.59 -22.10
CA PHE A 168 -12.51 7.46 -21.21
C PHE A 168 -13.83 7.10 -20.51
N LYS A 169 -14.14 5.82 -20.47
CA LYS A 169 -15.37 5.29 -19.85
C LYS A 169 -15.11 4.64 -18.51
N LEU A 170 -13.87 4.27 -18.24
CA LEU A 170 -13.46 3.61 -17.01
C LEU A 170 -12.14 4.19 -16.52
N ILE A 171 -12.11 4.58 -15.24
CA ILE A 171 -10.88 4.86 -14.51
C ILE A 171 -10.61 3.71 -13.55
N VAL A 172 -9.41 3.12 -13.64
CA VAL A 172 -8.88 2.19 -12.64
C VAL A 172 -7.92 2.95 -11.77
N ALA A 173 -8.38 3.34 -10.58
CA ALA A 173 -7.58 4.09 -9.62
C ALA A 173 -6.77 3.13 -8.73
N LEU A 174 -5.47 3.36 -8.65
CA LEU A 174 -4.50 2.52 -7.97
C LEU A 174 -3.83 3.32 -6.84
N ASP A 175 -3.75 2.72 -5.65
CA ASP A 175 -3.13 3.29 -4.45
C ASP A 175 -3.79 4.62 -3.98
N CYS A 176 -5.00 4.89 -4.43
CA CYS A 176 -5.76 6.08 -4.04
C CYS A 176 -7.25 5.89 -4.31
N GLY A 177 -8.06 6.75 -3.68
CA GLY A 177 -9.47 6.87 -4.03
C GLY A 177 -10.45 6.40 -2.98
N ILE A 178 -10.05 5.63 -1.95
CA ILE A 178 -10.96 5.08 -0.93
C ILE A 178 -11.78 6.15 -0.19
N LYS A 179 -11.30 7.40 -0.16
CA LYS A 179 -12.00 8.54 0.48
C LYS A 179 -12.60 9.53 -0.53
N ALA A 180 -12.55 9.24 -1.82
CA ALA A 180 -12.90 10.17 -2.89
C ALA A 180 -14.41 10.15 -3.24
N VAL A 181 -15.30 10.11 -2.24
CA VAL A 181 -16.76 9.95 -2.43
C VAL A 181 -17.33 10.96 -3.42
N GLU A 182 -17.09 12.26 -3.20
CA GLU A 182 -17.66 13.32 -4.04
C GLU A 182 -17.04 13.36 -5.44
N LYS A 183 -15.76 13.03 -5.55
CA LYS A 183 -15.06 12.96 -6.84
C LYS A 183 -15.56 11.81 -7.70
N VAL A 184 -15.82 10.65 -7.11
CA VAL A 184 -16.41 9.51 -7.83
C VAL A 184 -17.85 9.80 -8.25
N LYS A 185 -18.65 10.48 -7.42
CA LYS A 185 -19.99 10.97 -7.83
C LYS A 185 -19.91 11.93 -9.02
N TYR A 186 -18.95 12.84 -8.98
CA TYR A 186 -18.71 13.78 -10.08
C TYR A 186 -18.37 13.05 -11.38
N ALA A 187 -17.44 12.09 -11.34
CA ALA A 187 -17.08 11.29 -12.49
C ALA A 187 -18.28 10.51 -13.07
N SER A 188 -19.09 9.90 -12.20
CA SER A 188 -20.31 9.21 -12.60
C SER A 188 -21.30 10.14 -13.30
N SER A 189 -21.40 11.42 -12.89
CA SER A 189 -22.25 12.41 -13.57
C SER A 189 -21.75 12.77 -14.96
N LEU A 190 -20.46 12.53 -15.27
CA LEU A 190 -19.84 12.70 -16.59
C LEU A 190 -19.83 11.40 -17.39
N GLY A 191 -20.42 10.31 -16.89
CA GLY A 191 -20.45 9.01 -17.56
C GLY A 191 -19.13 8.25 -17.53
N VAL A 192 -18.31 8.50 -16.50
CA VAL A 192 -17.04 7.81 -16.26
C VAL A 192 -17.16 6.94 -15.01
N ASP A 193 -16.98 5.64 -15.17
CA ASP A 193 -17.00 4.67 -14.10
C ASP A 193 -15.66 4.58 -13.38
N PHE A 194 -15.68 4.12 -12.12
CA PHE A 194 -14.48 3.89 -11.31
C PHE A 194 -14.39 2.45 -10.82
N ILE A 195 -13.17 1.90 -10.88
CA ILE A 195 -12.69 0.78 -10.07
C ILE A 195 -11.60 1.35 -9.17
N ILE A 196 -11.73 1.19 -7.86
CA ILE A 196 -10.76 1.67 -6.88
C ILE A 196 -10.01 0.46 -6.32
N CYS A 197 -8.68 0.50 -6.40
CA CYS A 197 -7.76 -0.47 -5.79
C CYS A 197 -6.88 0.27 -4.78
N ASP A 198 -7.27 0.26 -3.53
CA ASP A 198 -6.65 1.03 -2.47
C ASP A 198 -6.38 0.16 -1.23
N HIS A 199 -5.58 0.65 -0.31
CA HIS A 199 -5.26 -0.01 0.95
C HIS A 199 -5.27 0.97 2.15
N HIS A 200 -5.59 2.22 1.92
CA HIS A 200 -5.75 3.20 2.98
C HIS A 200 -6.98 2.89 3.83
N THR A 201 -6.97 3.36 5.07
CA THR A 201 -8.13 3.15 5.95
C THR A 201 -9.36 3.84 5.37
N PRO A 202 -10.44 3.10 5.09
CA PRO A 202 -11.69 3.67 4.59
C PRO A 202 -12.35 4.56 5.64
N ASP A 203 -13.15 5.50 5.17
CA ASP A 203 -14.09 6.24 6.00
C ASP A 203 -15.40 5.44 6.14
N ALA A 204 -16.34 5.95 6.97
CA ALA A 204 -17.62 5.29 7.19
C ALA A 204 -18.47 5.13 5.91
N VAL A 205 -18.22 5.96 4.89
CA VAL A 205 -18.91 5.92 3.60
C VAL A 205 -17.90 5.64 2.50
N LEU A 206 -18.11 4.54 1.78
CA LEU A 206 -17.29 4.19 0.63
C LEU A 206 -17.70 5.02 -0.60
N PRO A 207 -16.74 5.31 -1.52
CA PRO A 207 -17.04 5.91 -2.79
C PRO A 207 -18.02 5.06 -3.61
N PRO A 208 -18.98 5.66 -4.32
CA PRO A 208 -19.95 4.94 -5.15
C PRO A 208 -19.33 4.49 -6.49
N ALA A 209 -18.18 3.82 -6.42
CA ALA A 209 -17.52 3.19 -7.55
C ALA A 209 -18.20 1.87 -7.92
N ILE A 210 -17.97 1.38 -9.13
CA ILE A 210 -18.46 0.06 -9.55
C ILE A 210 -17.87 -1.05 -8.67
N ALA A 211 -16.59 -0.91 -8.31
CA ALA A 211 -15.89 -1.80 -7.43
C ALA A 211 -14.90 -1.03 -6.56
N VAL A 212 -14.81 -1.44 -5.30
CA VAL A 212 -13.83 -0.90 -4.34
C VAL A 212 -13.06 -2.06 -3.73
N LEU A 213 -11.83 -2.26 -4.21
CA LEU A 213 -10.93 -3.31 -3.76
C LEU A 213 -10.05 -2.76 -2.63
N ASP A 214 -10.43 -3.02 -1.39
CA ASP A 214 -9.65 -2.65 -0.21
C ASP A 214 -9.80 -3.72 0.87
N PRO A 215 -8.68 -4.33 1.34
CA PRO A 215 -8.73 -5.36 2.36
C PRO A 215 -9.19 -4.85 3.72
N LYS A 216 -9.10 -3.53 3.97
CA LYS A 216 -9.45 -2.91 5.26
C LYS A 216 -10.94 -2.56 5.40
N ARG A 217 -11.73 -2.77 4.35
CA ARG A 217 -13.19 -2.64 4.44
C ARG A 217 -13.73 -3.63 5.47
N ASP A 218 -14.73 -3.21 6.24
CA ASP A 218 -15.35 -4.05 7.27
C ASP A 218 -16.06 -5.29 6.67
N ASP A 219 -16.59 -5.15 5.46
CA ASP A 219 -17.29 -6.22 4.72
C ASP A 219 -16.37 -7.09 3.85
N CYS A 220 -15.07 -6.85 3.85
CA CYS A 220 -14.10 -7.62 3.08
C CYS A 220 -13.59 -8.81 3.87
N ASN A 221 -13.65 -10.02 3.32
CA ASN A 221 -13.16 -11.26 3.93
C ASN A 221 -11.73 -11.65 3.51
N TYR A 222 -11.02 -10.75 2.83
CA TYR A 222 -9.63 -11.02 2.45
C TYR A 222 -8.78 -11.28 3.70
N PRO A 223 -8.01 -12.40 3.75
CA PRO A 223 -7.34 -12.82 4.99
C PRO A 223 -6.29 -11.85 5.49
N TYR A 224 -5.60 -11.14 4.58
CA TYR A 224 -4.54 -10.21 4.93
C TYR A 224 -5.09 -8.78 5.08
N LYS A 225 -5.45 -8.40 6.31
CA LYS A 225 -6.03 -7.08 6.62
C LYS A 225 -4.97 -5.99 6.83
N GLN A 226 -3.77 -6.37 7.23
CA GLN A 226 -2.70 -5.44 7.61
C GLN A 226 -1.83 -5.06 6.42
N ASP A 227 -2.40 -5.04 5.22
CA ASP A 227 -1.68 -4.58 4.05
C ASP A 227 -1.22 -3.13 4.29
N ARG A 228 0.00 -3.00 4.80
CA ARG A 228 0.66 -1.71 4.88
C ARG A 228 1.16 -1.40 3.48
N LYS A 229 1.20 -0.09 3.14
CA LYS A 229 1.53 0.52 1.83
C LYS A 229 2.50 -0.24 0.92
N SER A 230 3.28 -1.15 1.46
CA SER A 230 4.37 -1.80 0.75
C SER A 230 4.11 -3.25 0.35
N THR A 231 3.12 -3.93 0.93
CA THR A 231 3.10 -5.39 0.87
C THR A 231 2.56 -5.99 -0.42
N ARG A 232 1.74 -5.29 -1.18
CA ARG A 232 1.22 -5.82 -2.46
C ARG A 232 2.15 -5.63 -3.64
N LEU A 233 2.91 -4.55 -3.62
CA LEU A 233 3.90 -4.23 -4.64
C LEU A 233 5.32 -4.52 -4.15
N ASN A 234 5.59 -4.39 -2.85
CA ASN A 234 6.89 -4.68 -2.25
C ASN A 234 7.16 -6.15 -2.00
N SER A 235 6.19 -7.04 -2.01
CA SER A 235 6.50 -8.46 -2.13
C SER A 235 7.22 -8.76 -3.46
N SER A 236 7.09 -7.87 -4.44
CA SER A 236 7.90 -7.89 -5.66
C SER A 236 9.16 -6.99 -5.56
N HIS A 237 9.19 -5.97 -4.70
CA HIS A 237 10.35 -5.09 -4.52
C HIS A 237 11.43 -5.73 -3.63
N ASP A 238 11.05 -6.42 -2.57
CA ASP A 238 12.00 -7.14 -1.72
C ASP A 238 12.64 -8.36 -2.41
N GLN A 239 12.15 -8.74 -3.58
CA GLN A 239 12.75 -9.80 -4.42
C GLN A 239 13.74 -9.25 -5.48
N ILE A 240 13.88 -7.94 -5.62
CA ILE A 240 14.73 -7.31 -6.65
C ILE A 240 15.95 -6.57 -6.05
N SER A 241 16.04 -6.47 -4.72
CA SER A 241 17.20 -5.85 -4.04
C SER A 241 18.14 -6.87 -3.40
#